data_7e8435f433836e0c9211b6d5f633e070
#
_entry.id   7e8435f433836e0c9211b6d5f633e070
#
_cell.length_a   1.000
_cell.length_b   1.000
_cell.length_c   1.000
_cell.angle_alpha   90.00
_cell.angle_beta   90.00
_cell.angle_gamma   90.00
#
_symmetry.space_group_name_H-M   'P 1'
#
loop_
_entity.id
_entity.type
_entity.pdbx_description
1 polymer ?
#
loop_
_entity_poly.entity_id
_entity_poly.type
_entity_poly.pdbx_seq_one_letter_code
_entity_poly.pdbx_strand_id
1 'polypeptide(L)'
;MFLTDDVMAQPGTFALVQVADAVRVPVIASGGIADGRGIAAAFALGASGVQVGTAFLFCPEAKLPAPHARALGEARDDGPVVTNVLTGRPARGFYNRAVQDLGPMAADAPEFPSAATALAPLRAHAEAQGLGDFSPLWAGQAAALGRTMRAQELTCSLALEALAVVKALNG
;
A
#
# COMPACT_ATOMS: atom_id res chain seq x y z
N MET A 1 -3.19 -6.53 5.63
CA MET A 1 -3.41 -7.89 6.14
C MET A 1 -2.10 -8.40 6.72
N PHE A 2 -2.11 -8.81 7.98
CA PHE A 2 -0.91 -9.30 8.67
C PHE A 2 -1.04 -10.83 8.76
N LEU A 3 -0.57 -11.53 7.73
CA LEU A 3 -0.61 -13.01 7.70
C LEU A 3 0.51 -13.63 8.54
N THR A 4 1.63 -12.92 8.67
CA THR A 4 2.82 -13.35 9.41
C THR A 4 3.62 -12.13 9.84
N ASP A 5 4.38 -12.27 10.91
CA ASP A 5 5.37 -11.28 11.34
C ASP A 5 6.72 -11.48 10.63
N ASP A 6 6.87 -12.55 9.87
CA ASP A 6 8.04 -12.83 9.05
C ASP A 6 7.94 -12.10 7.69
N VAL A 7 8.75 -11.05 7.52
CA VAL A 7 8.82 -10.27 6.28
C VAL A 7 9.32 -11.10 5.10
N MET A 8 10.12 -12.13 5.35
CA MET A 8 10.66 -13.01 4.30
C MET A 8 9.62 -14.00 3.76
N ALA A 9 8.55 -14.24 4.51
CA ALA A 9 7.46 -15.13 4.10
C ALA A 9 6.40 -14.42 3.24
N GLN A 10 6.59 -13.15 2.87
CA GLN A 10 5.62 -12.43 2.02
C GLN A 10 5.69 -12.96 0.58
N PRO A 11 4.56 -13.45 0.03
CA PRO A 11 4.52 -13.91 -1.35
C PRO A 11 4.67 -12.73 -2.33
N GLY A 12 5.40 -12.96 -3.42
CA GLY A 12 5.44 -12.03 -4.54
C GLY A 12 4.18 -12.12 -5.41
N THR A 13 4.07 -11.23 -6.40
CA THR A 13 2.91 -11.14 -7.29
C THR A 13 2.60 -12.47 -7.99
N PHE A 14 3.62 -13.17 -8.48
CA PHE A 14 3.44 -14.44 -9.20
C PHE A 14 3.01 -15.61 -8.31
N ALA A 15 3.13 -15.51 -6.99
CA ALA A 15 2.59 -16.50 -6.06
C ALA A 15 1.04 -16.50 -6.04
N LEU A 16 0.39 -15.51 -6.65
CA LEU A 16 -1.07 -15.49 -6.82
C LEU A 16 -1.59 -16.72 -7.55
N VAL A 17 -0.85 -17.22 -8.55
CA VAL A 17 -1.20 -18.45 -9.28
C VAL A 17 -1.32 -19.64 -8.31
N GLN A 18 -0.31 -19.83 -7.46
CA GLN A 18 -0.30 -20.94 -6.49
C GLN A 18 -1.46 -20.85 -5.50
N VAL A 19 -1.79 -19.64 -5.06
CA VAL A 19 -2.94 -19.42 -4.16
C VAL A 19 -4.25 -19.70 -4.89
N ALA A 20 -4.41 -19.21 -6.12
CA ALA A 20 -5.62 -19.41 -6.92
C ALA A 20 -5.86 -20.91 -7.20
N ASP A 21 -4.79 -21.66 -7.49
CA ASP A 21 -4.87 -23.09 -7.77
C ASP A 21 -5.15 -23.92 -6.51
N ALA A 22 -4.71 -23.46 -5.35
CA ALA A 22 -4.84 -24.20 -4.09
C ALA A 22 -6.23 -24.08 -3.43
N VAL A 23 -7.04 -23.08 -3.81
CA VAL A 23 -8.33 -22.81 -3.14
C VAL A 23 -9.50 -22.89 -4.11
N ARG A 24 -10.71 -23.17 -3.58
CA ARG A 24 -11.96 -23.20 -4.36
C ARG A 24 -12.84 -21.96 -4.14
N VAL A 25 -12.36 -21.01 -3.37
CA VAL A 25 -13.05 -19.74 -3.11
C VAL A 25 -12.49 -18.63 -3.99
N PRO A 26 -13.27 -17.58 -4.30
CA PRO A 26 -12.75 -16.45 -5.04
C PRO A 26 -11.53 -15.83 -4.39
N VAL A 27 -10.46 -15.59 -5.16
CA VAL A 27 -9.23 -14.95 -4.71
C VAL A 27 -9.25 -13.48 -5.11
N ILE A 28 -9.10 -12.58 -4.14
CA ILE A 28 -9.02 -11.14 -4.37
C ILE A 28 -7.56 -10.71 -4.25
N ALA A 29 -6.96 -10.29 -5.36
CA ALA A 29 -5.59 -9.79 -5.36
C ALA A 29 -5.53 -8.38 -4.75
N SER A 30 -4.56 -8.14 -3.86
CA SER A 30 -4.36 -6.83 -3.23
C SER A 30 -2.87 -6.53 -3.05
N GLY A 31 -2.50 -5.27 -3.23
CA GLY A 31 -1.14 -4.77 -3.09
C GLY A 31 -0.43 -4.55 -4.43
N GLY A 32 0.20 -3.39 -4.59
CA GLY A 32 0.94 -3.03 -5.81
C GLY A 32 0.09 -2.77 -7.06
N ILE A 33 -1.23 -2.72 -6.95
CA ILE A 33 -2.16 -2.48 -8.06
C ILE A 33 -2.61 -1.02 -8.02
N ALA A 34 -2.33 -0.25 -9.09
CA ALA A 34 -2.71 1.15 -9.19
C ALA A 34 -3.20 1.58 -10.58
N ASP A 35 -3.14 0.70 -11.58
CA ASP A 35 -3.62 0.96 -12.95
C ASP A 35 -4.23 -0.30 -13.57
N GLY A 36 -4.79 -0.15 -14.80
CA GLY A 36 -5.43 -1.24 -15.52
C GLY A 36 -4.49 -2.40 -15.88
N ARG A 37 -3.18 -2.16 -16.02
CA ARG A 37 -2.19 -3.22 -16.30
C ARG A 37 -2.08 -4.18 -15.13
N GLY A 38 -1.99 -3.63 -13.90
CA GLY A 38 -1.96 -4.43 -12.66
C GLY A 38 -3.23 -5.24 -12.47
N ILE A 39 -4.39 -4.68 -12.82
CA ILE A 39 -5.69 -5.37 -12.75
C ILE A 39 -5.72 -6.53 -13.77
N ALA A 40 -5.38 -6.28 -15.03
CA ALA A 40 -5.34 -7.31 -16.08
C ALA A 40 -4.38 -8.44 -15.72
N ALA A 41 -3.19 -8.10 -15.19
CA ALA A 41 -2.22 -9.10 -14.72
C ALA A 41 -2.78 -9.95 -13.57
N ALA A 42 -3.47 -9.35 -12.59
CA ALA A 42 -4.08 -10.11 -11.50
C ALA A 42 -5.12 -11.12 -11.99
N PHE A 43 -5.96 -10.74 -12.94
CA PHE A 43 -6.91 -11.65 -13.57
C PHE A 43 -6.22 -12.75 -14.37
N ALA A 44 -5.17 -12.42 -15.14
CA ALA A 44 -4.38 -13.43 -15.88
C ALA A 44 -3.71 -14.45 -14.94
N LEU A 45 -3.40 -14.06 -13.71
CA LEU A 45 -2.84 -14.92 -12.65
C LEU A 45 -3.90 -15.68 -11.85
N GLY A 46 -5.19 -15.60 -12.22
CA GLY A 46 -6.27 -16.38 -11.61
C GLY A 46 -7.03 -15.64 -10.48
N ALA A 47 -6.84 -14.35 -10.28
CA ALA A 47 -7.67 -13.58 -9.35
C ALA A 47 -9.11 -13.48 -9.87
N SER A 48 -10.07 -13.56 -8.96
CA SER A 48 -11.49 -13.29 -9.21
C SER A 48 -11.85 -11.81 -9.08
N GLY A 49 -10.98 -11.03 -8.48
CA GLY A 49 -11.15 -9.59 -8.30
C GLY A 49 -9.88 -8.95 -7.77
N VAL A 50 -9.89 -7.61 -7.67
CA VAL A 50 -8.78 -6.84 -7.13
C VAL A 50 -9.25 -5.87 -6.04
N GLN A 51 -8.40 -5.63 -5.05
CA GLN A 51 -8.59 -4.59 -4.05
C GLN A 51 -7.49 -3.55 -4.19
N VAL A 52 -7.86 -2.33 -4.54
CA VAL A 52 -6.95 -1.21 -4.74
C VAL A 52 -7.05 -0.27 -3.55
N GLY A 53 -5.93 -0.01 -2.87
CA GLY A 53 -5.87 0.88 -1.71
C GLY A 53 -5.18 2.21 -2.03
N THR A 54 -3.87 2.19 -2.19
CA THR A 54 -3.02 3.39 -2.28
C THR A 54 -3.42 4.35 -3.40
N ALA A 55 -3.86 3.85 -4.56
CA ALA A 55 -4.31 4.72 -5.65
C ALA A 55 -5.51 5.58 -5.24
N PHE A 56 -6.42 5.07 -4.39
CA PHE A 56 -7.54 5.85 -3.87
C PHE A 56 -7.16 6.89 -2.82
N LEU A 57 -5.95 6.80 -2.24
CA LEU A 57 -5.46 7.84 -1.34
C LEU A 57 -5.19 9.17 -2.06
N PHE A 58 -4.98 9.15 -3.38
CA PHE A 58 -4.85 10.35 -4.20
C PHE A 58 -6.19 11.05 -4.50
N CYS A 59 -7.31 10.40 -4.20
CA CYS A 59 -8.62 10.98 -4.43
C CYS A 59 -8.95 12.04 -3.36
N PRO A 60 -9.54 13.19 -3.73
CA PRO A 60 -9.94 14.22 -2.76
C PRO A 60 -10.85 13.69 -1.64
N GLU A 61 -11.63 12.67 -1.94
CA GLU A 61 -12.54 12.03 -0.98
C GLU A 61 -11.81 11.29 0.16
N ALA A 62 -10.53 10.94 0.00
CA ALA A 62 -9.73 10.28 1.04
C ALA A 62 -9.43 11.20 2.24
N LYS A 63 -9.47 12.52 2.06
CA LYS A 63 -9.27 13.52 3.12
C LYS A 63 -8.02 13.28 3.96
N LEU A 64 -6.90 13.01 3.30
CA LEU A 64 -5.63 12.72 3.97
C LEU A 64 -5.07 13.91 4.76
N PRO A 65 -4.35 13.65 5.86
CA PRO A 65 -3.51 14.65 6.49
C PRO A 65 -2.46 15.21 5.50
N ALA A 66 -2.15 16.50 5.59
CA ALA A 66 -1.23 17.17 4.68
C ALA A 66 0.16 16.49 4.56
N PRO A 67 0.80 15.99 5.63
CA PRO A 67 2.06 15.26 5.52
C PRO A 67 1.94 13.99 4.68
N HIS A 68 0.84 13.25 4.79
CA HIS A 68 0.61 12.03 4.00
C HIS A 68 0.36 12.35 2.52
N ALA A 69 -0.46 13.36 2.24
CA ALA A 69 -0.72 13.81 0.86
C ALA A 69 0.59 14.27 0.17
N ARG A 70 1.47 14.96 0.90
CA ARG A 70 2.79 15.37 0.41
C ARG A 70 3.66 14.16 0.08
N ALA A 71 3.80 13.21 1.02
CA ALA A 71 4.58 12.00 0.82
C ALA A 71 4.10 11.18 -0.40
N LEU A 72 2.78 11.11 -0.62
CA LEU A 72 2.21 10.48 -1.80
C LEU A 72 2.55 11.25 -3.09
N GLY A 73 2.48 12.58 -3.07
CA GLY A 73 2.81 13.42 -4.24
C GLY A 73 4.29 13.35 -4.64
N GLU A 74 5.17 13.00 -3.69
CA GLU A 74 6.61 12.84 -3.88
C GLU A 74 7.01 11.36 -4.04
N ALA A 75 6.04 10.45 -4.17
CA ALA A 75 6.28 9.02 -4.21
C ALA A 75 7.17 8.60 -5.39
N ARG A 76 8.15 7.74 -5.10
CA ARG A 76 9.04 7.09 -6.06
C ARG A 76 8.91 5.57 -5.92
N ASP A 77 9.39 4.83 -6.91
CA ASP A 77 9.28 3.36 -6.94
C ASP A 77 9.99 2.68 -5.76
N ASP A 78 11.04 3.31 -5.23
CA ASP A 78 11.85 2.86 -4.10
C ASP A 78 11.42 3.48 -2.75
N GLY A 79 10.39 4.32 -2.74
CA GLY A 79 10.00 5.11 -1.57
C GLY A 79 9.40 4.31 -0.40
N PRO A 80 8.38 3.46 -0.62
CA PRO A 80 7.74 2.73 0.46
C PRO A 80 8.54 1.51 0.91
N VAL A 81 8.78 1.39 2.22
CA VAL A 81 9.47 0.27 2.86
C VAL A 81 8.55 -0.52 3.77
N VAL A 82 8.87 -1.78 4.05
CA VAL A 82 8.18 -2.57 5.08
C VAL A 82 8.79 -2.25 6.44
N THR A 83 7.95 -1.92 7.42
CA THR A 83 8.38 -1.57 8.77
C THR A 83 7.41 -2.10 9.83
N ASN A 84 7.95 -2.48 11.00
CA ASN A 84 7.17 -2.80 12.19
C ASN A 84 7.12 -1.64 13.20
N VAL A 85 7.92 -0.59 13.01
CA VAL A 85 8.11 0.52 13.93
C VAL A 85 6.81 1.24 14.29
N LEU A 86 5.91 1.38 13.32
CA LEU A 86 4.71 2.22 13.48
C LEU A 86 3.52 1.49 14.11
N THR A 87 3.48 0.16 14.04
CA THR A 87 2.34 -0.63 14.56
C THR A 87 2.74 -1.83 15.41
N GLY A 88 3.99 -2.26 15.37
CA GLY A 88 4.46 -3.50 15.97
C GLY A 88 4.35 -4.72 15.05
N ARG A 89 3.77 -4.57 13.84
CA ARG A 89 3.72 -5.60 12.80
C ARG A 89 4.19 -5.07 11.46
N PRO A 90 4.76 -5.94 10.60
CA PRO A 90 5.21 -5.54 9.27
C PRO A 90 4.07 -4.92 8.45
N ALA A 91 4.26 -3.68 8.03
CA ALA A 91 3.35 -2.95 7.15
C ALA A 91 4.18 -2.04 6.24
N ARG A 92 3.66 -1.70 5.05
CA ARG A 92 4.39 -0.89 4.07
C ARG A 92 3.96 0.57 4.15
N GLY A 93 4.95 1.46 4.28
CA GLY A 93 4.74 2.91 4.31
C GLY A 93 5.98 3.67 3.85
N PHE A 94 5.87 4.99 3.75
CA PHE A 94 7.01 5.84 3.39
C PHE A 94 8.07 5.85 4.50
N TYR A 95 9.33 5.91 4.05
CA TYR A 95 10.50 6.01 4.91
C TYR A 95 10.53 7.41 5.55
N ASN A 96 10.20 7.49 6.82
CA ASN A 96 10.20 8.71 7.60
C ASN A 96 11.24 8.66 8.72
N ARG A 97 11.33 9.71 9.52
CA ARG A 97 12.31 9.82 10.59
C ARG A 97 12.23 8.67 11.60
N ALA A 98 11.02 8.26 12.01
CA ALA A 98 10.88 7.14 12.94
C ALA A 98 11.51 5.86 12.38
N VAL A 99 11.32 5.58 11.10
CA VAL A 99 11.91 4.41 10.42
C VAL A 99 13.41 4.60 10.22
N GLN A 100 13.87 5.82 9.99
CA GLN A 100 15.28 6.15 9.86
C GLN A 100 16.05 5.95 11.17
N ASP A 101 15.51 6.48 12.27
CA ASP A 101 16.18 6.49 13.56
C ASP A 101 16.20 5.10 14.22
N LEU A 102 15.17 4.29 14.00
CA LEU A 102 14.98 2.96 14.64
C LEU A 102 15.35 1.77 13.73
N GLY A 103 15.55 2.02 12.43
CA GLY A 103 15.64 0.99 11.42
C GLY A 103 14.25 0.47 11.00
N PRO A 104 14.11 -0.04 9.77
CA PRO A 104 12.79 -0.46 9.26
C PRO A 104 12.20 -1.65 10.02
N MET A 105 13.03 -2.56 10.53
CA MET A 105 12.62 -3.70 11.34
C MET A 105 13.32 -3.65 12.69
N ALA A 106 12.71 -2.94 13.64
CA ALA A 106 13.25 -2.76 14.97
C ALA A 106 12.86 -3.94 15.88
N ALA A 107 13.86 -4.57 16.51
CA ALA A 107 13.64 -5.67 17.46
C ALA A 107 12.91 -5.21 18.74
N ASP A 108 13.14 -3.95 19.13
CA ASP A 108 12.55 -3.35 20.32
C ASP A 108 11.20 -2.66 20.05
N ALA A 109 10.65 -2.78 18.82
CA ALA A 109 9.32 -2.25 18.55
C ALA A 109 8.27 -2.95 19.43
N PRO A 110 7.46 -2.20 20.19
CA PRO A 110 6.39 -2.80 21.00
C PRO A 110 5.46 -3.66 20.13
N GLU A 111 4.98 -4.75 20.71
CA GLU A 111 4.04 -5.63 20.01
C GLU A 111 2.78 -4.89 19.57
N PHE A 112 2.20 -5.37 18.44
CA PHE A 112 0.94 -4.85 17.92
C PHE A 112 -0.18 -4.96 18.96
N PRO A 113 -1.00 -3.91 19.18
CA PRO A 113 -1.01 -2.59 18.51
C PRO A 113 -0.22 -1.49 19.26
N SER A 114 0.60 -1.83 20.24
CA SER A 114 1.14 -0.90 21.25
C SER A 114 2.20 0.08 20.71
N ALA A 115 2.89 -0.25 19.60
CA ALA A 115 3.91 0.62 19.01
C ALA A 115 3.35 2.00 18.62
N ALA A 116 2.14 2.06 18.08
CA ALA A 116 1.47 3.30 17.74
C ALA A 116 1.25 4.22 18.95
N THR A 117 0.97 3.64 20.12
CA THR A 117 0.77 4.38 21.37
C THR A 117 2.09 4.95 21.87
N ALA A 118 3.18 4.21 21.80
CA ALA A 118 4.50 4.66 22.22
C ALA A 118 4.97 5.89 21.39
N LEU A 119 4.66 5.93 20.11
CA LEU A 119 5.02 7.04 19.22
C LEU A 119 4.04 8.24 19.29
N ALA A 120 2.87 8.08 19.92
CA ALA A 120 1.81 9.08 19.88
C ALA A 120 2.23 10.51 20.32
N PRO A 121 3.03 10.72 21.40
CA PRO A 121 3.45 12.05 21.79
C PRO A 121 4.36 12.74 20.75
N LEU A 122 5.32 11.99 20.18
CA LEU A 122 6.22 12.50 19.14
C LEU A 122 5.45 12.81 17.85
N ARG A 123 4.53 11.92 17.49
CA ARG A 123 3.64 12.08 16.35
C ARG A 123 2.81 13.36 16.49
N ALA A 124 2.12 13.54 17.62
CA ALA A 124 1.28 14.72 17.84
C ALA A 124 2.10 16.03 17.76
N HIS A 125 3.31 16.05 18.31
CA HIS A 125 4.19 17.20 18.23
C HIS A 125 4.64 17.51 16.80
N ALA A 126 5.04 16.49 16.03
CA ALA A 126 5.45 16.65 14.63
C ALA A 126 4.28 17.08 13.72
N GLU A 127 3.12 16.45 13.87
CA GLU A 127 1.93 16.78 13.09
C GLU A 127 1.44 18.22 13.34
N ALA A 128 1.58 18.75 14.57
CA ALA A 128 1.28 20.15 14.88
C ALA A 128 2.19 21.13 14.12
N GLN A 129 3.37 20.69 13.69
CA GLN A 129 4.30 21.45 12.85
C GLN A 129 4.16 21.12 11.35
N GLY A 130 3.18 20.32 10.95
CA GLY A 130 2.98 19.88 9.56
C GLY A 130 3.99 18.84 9.09
N LEU A 131 4.69 18.15 10.00
CA LEU A 131 5.69 17.13 9.72
C LEU A 131 5.09 15.72 9.83
N GLY A 132 5.56 14.80 8.97
CA GLY A 132 5.16 13.39 8.97
C GLY A 132 6.15 12.44 9.65
N ASP A 133 7.10 12.96 10.41
CA ASP A 133 8.29 12.28 10.93
C ASP A 133 7.99 11.00 11.72
N PHE A 134 6.85 10.97 12.44
CA PHE A 134 6.42 9.86 13.27
C PHE A 134 5.02 9.36 12.90
N SER A 135 4.50 9.81 11.75
CA SER A 135 3.14 9.47 11.29
C SER A 135 3.15 8.18 10.45
N PRO A 136 2.11 7.34 10.54
CA PRO A 136 1.98 6.16 9.71
C PRO A 136 1.57 6.56 8.28
N LEU A 137 2.56 6.86 7.45
CA LEU A 137 2.38 7.27 6.05
C LEU A 137 2.26 6.02 5.16
N TRP A 138 1.15 5.28 5.29
CA TRP A 138 0.96 4.01 4.59
C TRP A 138 0.86 4.19 3.08
N ALA A 139 1.61 3.36 2.35
CA ALA A 139 1.59 3.32 0.89
C ALA A 139 2.06 1.96 0.38
N GLY A 140 1.41 1.43 -0.64
CA GLY A 140 1.85 0.24 -1.36
C GLY A 140 2.97 0.56 -2.37
N GLN A 141 3.56 -0.48 -2.95
CA GLN A 141 4.67 -0.37 -3.91
C GLN A 141 4.35 0.47 -5.15
N ALA A 142 3.09 0.49 -5.59
CA ALA A 142 2.65 1.24 -6.76
C ALA A 142 2.24 2.69 -6.43
N ALA A 143 2.73 3.27 -5.33
CA ALA A 143 2.38 4.65 -4.95
C ALA A 143 2.75 5.67 -6.04
N ALA A 144 3.88 5.51 -6.70
CA ALA A 144 4.33 6.40 -7.79
C ALA A 144 3.41 6.40 -9.02
N LEU A 145 2.50 5.42 -9.16
CA LEU A 145 1.49 5.37 -10.22
C LEU A 145 0.18 6.06 -9.83
N GLY A 146 0.10 6.64 -8.63
CA GLY A 146 -1.09 7.33 -8.14
C GLY A 146 -1.47 8.53 -9.00
N ARG A 147 -2.79 8.77 -9.16
CA ARG A 147 -3.35 9.84 -9.98
C ARG A 147 -4.38 10.64 -9.18
N THR A 148 -4.24 11.96 -9.18
CA THR A 148 -5.22 12.83 -8.51
C THR A 148 -6.46 12.97 -9.40
N MET A 149 -7.53 12.31 -9.01
CA MET A 149 -8.85 12.40 -9.63
C MET A 149 -9.93 11.96 -8.62
N ARG A 150 -11.21 12.20 -8.91
CA ARG A 150 -12.30 11.77 -8.05
C ARG A 150 -12.39 10.24 -8.00
N ALA A 151 -12.80 9.69 -6.87
CA ALA A 151 -12.86 8.24 -6.66
C ALA A 151 -13.74 7.52 -7.69
N GLN A 152 -14.85 8.13 -8.10
CA GLN A 152 -15.71 7.61 -9.18
C GLN A 152 -14.97 7.56 -10.52
N GLU A 153 -14.27 8.63 -10.88
CA GLU A 153 -13.50 8.71 -12.13
C GLU A 153 -12.37 7.68 -12.13
N LEU A 154 -11.65 7.56 -11.02
CA LEU A 154 -10.60 6.55 -10.86
C LEU A 154 -11.16 5.14 -11.04
N THR A 155 -12.29 4.82 -10.42
CA THR A 155 -12.92 3.49 -10.52
C THR A 155 -13.26 3.16 -11.98
N CYS A 156 -13.90 4.10 -12.69
CA CYS A 156 -14.24 3.92 -14.09
C CYS A 156 -12.98 3.79 -14.98
N SER A 157 -11.98 4.64 -14.75
CA SER A 157 -10.72 4.62 -15.49
C SER A 157 -10.00 3.28 -15.33
N LEU A 158 -9.85 2.80 -14.09
CA LEU A 158 -9.21 1.51 -13.81
C LEU A 158 -9.90 0.34 -14.53
N ALA A 159 -11.24 0.32 -14.54
CA ALA A 159 -12.00 -0.71 -15.24
C ALA A 159 -11.80 -0.66 -16.75
N LEU A 160 -11.91 0.54 -17.35
CA LEU A 160 -11.73 0.73 -18.80
C LEU A 160 -10.30 0.41 -19.25
N GLU A 161 -9.29 0.84 -18.48
CA GLU A 161 -7.90 0.52 -18.75
C GLU A 161 -7.62 -0.99 -18.72
N ALA A 162 -8.16 -1.70 -17.71
CA ALA A 162 -8.00 -3.14 -17.61
C ALA A 162 -8.62 -3.86 -18.80
N LEU A 163 -9.85 -3.47 -19.21
CA LEU A 163 -10.50 -4.01 -20.40
C LEU A 163 -9.71 -3.74 -21.67
N ALA A 164 -9.13 -2.54 -21.82
CA ALA A 164 -8.30 -2.20 -22.96
C ALA A 164 -7.04 -3.09 -23.04
N VAL A 165 -6.37 -3.32 -21.91
CA VAL A 165 -5.19 -4.21 -21.84
C VAL A 165 -5.59 -5.64 -22.23
N VAL A 166 -6.66 -6.20 -21.66
CA VAL A 166 -7.14 -7.54 -21.98
C VAL A 166 -7.48 -7.67 -23.46
N LYS A 167 -8.13 -6.65 -24.04
CA LYS A 167 -8.45 -6.64 -25.48
C LYS A 167 -7.20 -6.62 -26.34
N ALA A 168 -6.19 -5.81 -25.97
CA ALA A 168 -4.94 -5.74 -26.73
C ALA A 168 -4.11 -7.04 -26.66
N LEU A 169 -4.26 -7.84 -25.63
CA LEU A 169 -3.59 -9.14 -25.53
C LEU A 169 -4.27 -10.25 -26.32
N ASN A 170 -5.54 -10.08 -26.68
CA ASN A 170 -6.34 -11.06 -27.43
C ASN A 170 -6.45 -10.76 -28.94
N GLY A 171 -5.93 -9.63 -29.40
CA GLY A 171 -5.96 -9.21 -30.80
C GLY A 171 -4.63 -9.24 -31.47
#